data_e5d0b761908b6efa34e34c05883b6b0b
#
_entry.id   e5d0b761908b6efa34e34c05883b6b0b
#
_cell.length_a   1.000
_cell.length_b   1.000
_cell.length_c   1.000
_cell.angle_alpha   90.00
_cell.angle_beta   90.00
_cell.angle_gamma   90.00
#
_symmetry.space_group_name_H-M   'P 1'
#
loop_
_entity.id
_entity.type
_entity.pdbx_description
1 polymer ?
#
loop_
_entity_poly.entity_id
_entity_poly.type
_entity_poly.pdbx_seq_one_letter_code
_entity_poly.pdbx_strand_id
1 'polypeptide(L)'
;MQAYGLADRGHGVANGADTLFALASGTKSLTALTVVSLIAEGRLDMSTTARSVLRGDLPLIDDRVTVEQLLAHRSGIGDYLDESVHEVTDYVMPVPVHRLATTEDYLAVLDGHQTAFSPDERFAYCNGGYVVLALIAERTAGAPFHELVRRRVCEPAGMSDTAFLRSDELPGRAALGYLSADEPRTNVLHLPVCGSGDGGIYSTAADISSLWAAFRAGRIVPAEWAAEMVRPRSDVPSESLRYGLGVWLHPTRSVVILEGCDAGVSFRSVHDPDSAITHTVISNTTDGAWPVTAMLEQQLGTGS
;
A
#
# COMPACT_ATOMS: atom_id res chain seq x y z
N MET A 1 0.63 -12.29 -19.67
CA MET A 1 0.45 -10.85 -19.41
C MET A 1 0.13 -10.15 -20.72
N GLN A 2 -0.74 -9.14 -20.65
CA GLN A 2 -1.08 -8.28 -21.78
C GLN A 2 -0.96 -6.83 -21.32
N ALA A 3 -0.51 -5.94 -22.18
CA ALA A 3 -0.37 -4.52 -21.91
C ALA A 3 -1.09 -3.71 -22.99
N TYR A 4 -1.74 -2.63 -22.59
CA TYR A 4 -2.54 -1.77 -23.47
C TYR A 4 -2.29 -0.30 -23.12
N GLY A 5 -2.57 0.61 -24.06
CA GLY A 5 -2.46 2.04 -23.86
C GLY A 5 -1.02 2.55 -23.77
N LEU A 6 -0.85 3.75 -23.24
CA LEU A 6 0.41 4.48 -23.24
C LEU A 6 0.94 4.70 -21.81
N ALA A 7 2.20 4.39 -21.61
CA ALA A 7 2.97 4.74 -20.41
C ALA A 7 3.26 6.24 -20.34
N ASP A 8 3.54 6.85 -21.51
CA ASP A 8 3.72 8.29 -21.67
C ASP A 8 2.93 8.76 -22.90
N ARG A 9 1.86 9.52 -22.67
CA ARG A 9 0.98 10.05 -23.72
C ARG A 9 1.67 11.15 -24.52
N GLY A 10 2.48 11.97 -23.85
CA GLY A 10 3.17 13.10 -24.47
C GLY A 10 4.20 12.66 -25.50
N HIS A 11 4.89 11.54 -25.22
CA HIS A 11 5.92 10.97 -26.08
C HIS A 11 5.44 9.76 -26.89
N GLY A 12 4.18 9.32 -26.72
CA GLY A 12 3.63 8.17 -27.45
C GLY A 12 4.25 6.84 -27.06
N VAL A 13 4.78 6.69 -25.84
CA VAL A 13 5.40 5.46 -25.34
C VAL A 13 4.33 4.47 -24.94
N ALA A 14 4.31 3.30 -25.57
CA ALA A 14 3.34 2.26 -25.26
C ALA A 14 3.68 1.55 -23.93
N ASN A 15 2.63 1.08 -23.20
CA ASN A 15 2.81 0.17 -22.10
C ASN A 15 3.31 -1.20 -22.60
N GLY A 16 4.28 -1.77 -21.87
CA GLY A 16 4.80 -3.12 -22.08
C GLY A 16 4.53 -4.02 -20.88
N ALA A 17 4.84 -5.30 -21.02
CA ALA A 17 4.71 -6.27 -19.92
C ALA A 17 5.66 -5.98 -18.74
N ASP A 18 6.73 -5.23 -18.99
CA ASP A 18 7.76 -4.80 -18.06
C ASP A 18 7.63 -3.32 -17.62
N THR A 19 6.54 -2.66 -18.01
CA THR A 19 6.27 -1.29 -17.56
C THR A 19 6.09 -1.27 -16.04
N LEU A 20 6.78 -0.31 -15.40
CA LEU A 20 6.66 -0.04 -13.98
C LEU A 20 5.45 0.86 -13.74
N PHE A 21 4.53 0.42 -12.92
CA PHE A 21 3.35 1.19 -12.51
C PHE A 21 3.40 1.48 -11.02
N ALA A 22 2.96 2.66 -10.62
CA ALA A 22 2.66 2.93 -9.22
C ALA A 22 1.52 2.02 -8.73
N LEU A 23 1.57 1.59 -7.47
CA LEU A 23 0.57 0.70 -6.87
C LEU A 23 -0.36 1.41 -5.87
N ALA A 24 -0.18 2.73 -5.68
CA ALA A 24 -0.92 3.46 -4.66
C ALA A 24 -0.92 2.69 -3.32
N SER A 25 -2.09 2.52 -2.68
CA SER A 25 -2.26 1.80 -1.41
C SER A 25 -1.91 0.31 -1.46
N GLY A 26 -1.67 -0.28 -2.64
CA GLY A 26 -1.08 -1.62 -2.73
C GLY A 26 0.27 -1.74 -2.00
N THR A 27 0.94 -0.61 -1.80
CA THR A 27 2.16 -0.46 -0.97
C THR A 27 1.95 -0.94 0.46
N LYS A 28 0.75 -0.74 1.03
CA LYS A 28 0.44 -1.09 2.44
C LYS A 28 0.70 -2.55 2.76
N SER A 29 0.46 -3.44 1.81
CA SER A 29 0.75 -4.87 2.01
C SER A 29 2.25 -5.15 2.10
N LEU A 30 3.08 -4.43 1.35
CA LEU A 30 4.54 -4.55 1.45
C LEU A 30 5.04 -3.94 2.77
N THR A 31 4.42 -2.86 3.22
CA THR A 31 4.67 -2.24 4.53
C THR A 31 4.34 -3.22 5.65
N ALA A 32 3.16 -3.84 5.60
CA ALA A 32 2.75 -4.85 6.57
C ALA A 32 3.72 -6.04 6.60
N LEU A 33 4.11 -6.57 5.45
CA LEU A 33 5.12 -7.64 5.35
C LEU A 33 6.46 -7.22 5.95
N THR A 34 6.89 -5.99 5.73
CA THR A 34 8.13 -5.44 6.31
C THR A 34 8.05 -5.41 7.85
N VAL A 35 6.95 -4.87 8.39
CA VAL A 35 6.71 -4.79 9.85
C VAL A 35 6.61 -6.19 10.46
N VAL A 36 5.81 -7.08 9.86
CA VAL A 36 5.64 -8.47 10.32
C VAL A 36 6.95 -9.25 10.26
N SER A 37 7.82 -8.97 9.28
CA SER A 37 9.16 -9.58 9.25
C SER A 37 10.03 -9.17 10.44
N LEU A 38 9.91 -7.90 10.90
CA LEU A 38 10.58 -7.44 12.12
C LEU A 38 10.00 -8.07 13.38
N ILE A 39 8.69 -8.33 13.39
CA ILE A 39 8.03 -9.06 14.48
C ILE A 39 8.48 -10.51 14.51
N ALA A 40 8.54 -11.18 13.38
CA ALA A 40 9.03 -12.56 13.28
C ALA A 40 10.48 -12.72 13.75
N GLU A 41 11.30 -11.68 13.62
CA GLU A 41 12.68 -11.63 14.17
C GLU A 41 12.76 -11.21 15.65
N GLY A 42 11.64 -10.91 16.30
CA GLY A 42 11.61 -10.45 17.70
C GLY A 42 12.15 -9.02 17.90
N ARG A 43 12.21 -8.21 16.83
CA ARG A 43 12.64 -6.80 16.91
C ARG A 43 11.49 -5.83 17.18
N LEU A 44 10.29 -6.26 16.87
CA LEU A 44 9.01 -5.63 17.21
C LEU A 44 8.08 -6.68 17.79
N ASP A 45 6.99 -6.23 18.39
CA ASP A 45 5.88 -7.06 18.86
C ASP A 45 4.56 -6.42 18.40
N MET A 46 3.50 -7.20 18.22
CA MET A 46 2.17 -6.68 17.91
C MET A 46 1.68 -5.66 18.94
N SER A 47 2.06 -5.88 20.20
CA SER A 47 1.75 -5.00 21.33
C SER A 47 2.70 -3.80 21.49
N THR A 48 3.75 -3.69 20.68
CA THR A 48 4.64 -2.51 20.72
C THR A 48 3.83 -1.26 20.47
N THR A 49 3.89 -0.29 21.39
CA THR A 49 3.17 0.97 21.24
C THR A 49 3.90 1.91 20.30
N ALA A 50 3.16 2.64 19.48
CA ALA A 50 3.72 3.69 18.63
C ALA A 50 4.53 4.70 19.47
N ARG A 51 4.03 5.08 20.64
CA ARG A 51 4.66 6.02 21.56
C ARG A 51 6.05 5.56 22.02
N SER A 52 6.24 4.25 22.24
CA SER A 52 7.54 3.72 22.69
C SER A 52 8.67 3.92 21.67
N VAL A 53 8.32 4.01 20.37
CA VAL A 53 9.28 4.20 19.27
C VAL A 53 9.32 5.67 18.81
N LEU A 54 8.18 6.32 18.67
CA LEU A 54 8.07 7.71 18.22
C LEU A 54 8.51 8.70 19.28
N ARG A 55 8.46 8.33 20.57
CA ARG A 55 8.84 9.16 21.71
C ARG A 55 8.03 10.48 21.75
N GLY A 56 8.67 11.62 21.43
CA GLY A 56 8.04 12.94 21.45
C GLY A 56 7.37 13.36 20.14
N ASP A 57 7.58 12.62 19.07
CA ASP A 57 6.96 12.94 17.78
C ASP A 57 5.49 12.52 17.75
N LEU A 58 4.68 13.24 16.98
CA LEU A 58 3.24 13.00 16.80
C LEU A 58 2.51 12.92 18.16
N PRO A 59 2.54 13.99 18.99
CA PRO A 59 2.06 13.95 20.37
C PRO A 59 0.56 13.69 20.50
N LEU A 60 -0.22 13.86 19.43
CA LEU A 60 -1.66 13.65 19.42
C LEU A 60 -2.07 12.19 19.21
N ILE A 61 -1.12 11.29 18.90
CA ILE A 61 -1.36 9.85 18.88
C ILE A 61 -1.53 9.36 20.32
N ASP A 62 -2.62 8.66 20.61
CA ASP A 62 -2.87 8.03 21.91
C ASP A 62 -1.73 7.06 22.27
N ASP A 63 -1.22 7.15 23.49
CA ASP A 63 -0.09 6.34 23.96
C ASP A 63 -0.36 4.83 23.94
N ARG A 64 -1.62 4.42 23.89
CA ARG A 64 -2.07 3.02 23.82
C ARG A 64 -2.04 2.42 22.42
N VAL A 65 -1.89 3.24 21.37
CA VAL A 65 -1.87 2.76 19.97
C VAL A 65 -0.73 1.79 19.75
N THR A 66 -1.06 0.58 19.30
CA THR A 66 -0.12 -0.52 19.05
C THR A 66 0.14 -0.73 17.55
N VAL A 67 1.22 -1.47 17.25
CA VAL A 67 1.55 -1.91 15.90
C VAL A 67 0.41 -2.74 15.29
N GLU A 68 -0.22 -3.65 16.06
CA GLU A 68 -1.36 -4.43 15.57
C GLU A 68 -2.53 -3.54 15.14
N GLN A 69 -2.87 -2.55 15.96
CA GLN A 69 -3.98 -1.64 15.67
C GLN A 69 -3.71 -0.76 14.44
N LEU A 70 -2.46 -0.36 14.21
CA LEU A 70 -2.07 0.34 12.99
C LEU A 70 -2.17 -0.56 11.77
N LEU A 71 -1.63 -1.80 11.83
CA LEU A 71 -1.72 -2.79 10.75
C LEU A 71 -3.16 -3.14 10.37
N ALA A 72 -4.07 -3.16 11.35
CA ALA A 72 -5.47 -3.54 11.19
C ALA A 72 -6.42 -2.35 10.93
N HIS A 73 -5.91 -1.12 10.78
CA HIS A 73 -6.72 0.10 10.68
C HIS A 73 -7.72 0.29 11.84
N ARG A 74 -7.27 -0.02 13.07
CA ARG A 74 -8.04 0.09 14.30
C ARG A 74 -7.42 1.04 15.33
N SER A 75 -6.44 1.84 14.92
CA SER A 75 -5.68 2.71 15.82
C SER A 75 -6.44 3.94 16.30
N GLY A 76 -7.40 4.43 15.51
CA GLY A 76 -8.14 5.65 15.80
C GLY A 76 -7.33 6.95 15.68
N ILE A 77 -6.09 6.90 15.19
CA ILE A 77 -5.31 8.11 14.94
C ILE A 77 -5.96 8.97 13.85
N GLY A 78 -5.74 10.28 13.91
CA GLY A 78 -6.17 11.18 12.84
C GLY A 78 -5.38 10.94 11.55
N ASP A 79 -5.99 11.25 10.41
CA ASP A 79 -5.39 11.02 9.10
C ASP A 79 -5.10 12.32 8.38
N TYR A 80 -3.99 12.37 7.66
CA TYR A 80 -3.64 13.50 6.79
C TYR A 80 -4.34 13.43 5.44
N LEU A 81 -4.77 12.24 5.02
CA LEU A 81 -5.55 11.98 3.81
C LEU A 81 -6.78 11.15 4.18
N ASP A 82 -7.85 11.83 4.59
CA ASP A 82 -9.14 11.20 4.90
C ASP A 82 -9.96 11.03 3.62
N GLU A 83 -9.93 9.82 3.06
CA GLU A 83 -10.64 9.45 1.83
C GLU A 83 -12.18 9.46 2.01
N SER A 84 -12.69 9.53 3.23
CA SER A 84 -14.13 9.69 3.48
C SER A 84 -14.62 11.13 3.24
N VAL A 85 -13.70 12.10 3.18
CA VAL A 85 -13.98 13.53 3.05
C VAL A 85 -13.49 14.11 1.72
N HIS A 86 -12.44 13.53 1.15
CA HIS A 86 -11.77 14.07 -0.03
C HIS A 86 -11.75 13.05 -1.17
N GLU A 87 -12.07 13.51 -2.37
CA GLU A 87 -11.77 12.75 -3.59
C GLU A 87 -10.25 12.74 -3.83
N VAL A 88 -9.71 11.60 -4.22
CA VAL A 88 -8.24 11.43 -4.41
C VAL A 88 -7.66 12.37 -5.48
N THR A 89 -8.46 12.81 -6.45
CA THR A 89 -8.05 13.75 -7.51
C THR A 89 -8.10 15.22 -7.08
N ASP A 90 -8.82 15.54 -6.01
CA ASP A 90 -9.04 16.91 -5.53
C ASP A 90 -8.25 17.24 -4.26
N TYR A 91 -7.61 16.23 -3.67
CA TYR A 91 -6.81 16.40 -2.47
C TYR A 91 -5.56 17.27 -2.75
N VAL A 92 -5.31 18.23 -1.87
CA VAL A 92 -4.14 19.10 -1.92
C VAL A 92 -3.27 18.83 -0.69
N MET A 93 -2.04 18.37 -0.91
CA MET A 93 -1.09 18.17 0.18
C MET A 93 -0.83 19.48 0.94
N PRO A 94 -0.85 19.46 2.29
CA PRO A 94 -0.62 20.66 3.11
C PRO A 94 0.83 21.17 3.06
N VAL A 95 1.73 20.36 2.48
CA VAL A 95 3.14 20.74 2.24
C VAL A 95 3.50 20.50 0.77
N PRO A 96 4.51 21.21 0.23
CA PRO A 96 4.96 20.95 -1.15
C PRO A 96 5.39 19.50 -1.35
N VAL A 97 4.80 18.82 -2.32
CA VAL A 97 4.99 17.38 -2.59
C VAL A 97 6.45 16.98 -2.79
N HIS A 98 7.29 17.87 -3.34
CA HIS A 98 8.71 17.62 -3.56
C HIS A 98 9.54 17.55 -2.26
N ARG A 99 8.98 17.95 -1.11
CA ARG A 99 9.62 17.79 0.20
C ARG A 99 9.39 16.43 0.83
N LEU A 100 8.43 15.65 0.33
CA LEU A 100 8.10 14.33 0.84
C LEU A 100 8.92 13.28 0.08
N ALA A 101 10.18 13.14 0.44
CA ALA A 101 11.16 12.28 -0.24
C ALA A 101 11.66 11.11 0.62
N THR A 102 11.60 11.25 1.95
CA THR A 102 11.95 10.22 2.92
C THR A 102 10.80 10.00 3.88
N THR A 103 10.75 8.86 4.57
CA THR A 103 9.71 8.56 5.55
C THR A 103 9.65 9.60 6.68
N GLU A 104 10.80 10.09 7.13
CA GLU A 104 10.87 11.14 8.16
C GLU A 104 10.29 12.48 7.70
N ASP A 105 10.32 12.81 6.40
CA ASP A 105 9.72 14.04 5.88
C ASP A 105 8.20 14.08 6.06
N TYR A 106 7.57 12.89 6.14
CA TYR A 106 6.12 12.78 6.34
C TYR A 106 5.66 13.18 7.74
N LEU A 107 6.56 13.33 8.72
CA LEU A 107 6.21 13.91 10.01
C LEU A 107 5.52 15.28 9.85
N ALA A 108 5.89 16.05 8.83
CA ALA A 108 5.30 17.36 8.54
C ALA A 108 3.81 17.30 8.13
N VAL A 109 3.33 16.17 7.63
CA VAL A 109 1.92 15.98 7.27
C VAL A 109 1.16 15.10 8.26
N LEU A 110 1.87 14.31 9.06
CA LEU A 110 1.27 13.45 10.09
C LEU A 110 0.94 14.20 11.38
N ASP A 111 1.66 15.26 11.67
CA ASP A 111 1.47 16.01 12.92
C ASP A 111 0.22 16.90 12.87
N GLY A 112 -0.35 17.17 14.04
CA GLY A 112 -1.49 18.07 14.20
C GLY A 112 -2.88 17.42 14.04
N HIS A 113 -2.95 16.15 13.66
CA HIS A 113 -4.24 15.44 13.52
C HIS A 113 -4.70 14.83 14.83
N GLN A 114 -5.90 15.23 15.28
CA GLN A 114 -6.50 14.73 16.51
C GLN A 114 -6.90 13.26 16.40
N THR A 115 -6.77 12.51 17.50
CA THR A 115 -7.35 11.16 17.60
C THR A 115 -8.85 11.21 17.32
N ALA A 116 -9.34 10.38 16.39
CA ALA A 116 -10.73 10.36 15.94
C ALA A 116 -11.62 9.48 16.83
N PHE A 117 -11.07 8.40 17.39
CA PHE A 117 -11.76 7.47 18.30
C PHE A 117 -10.73 6.68 19.13
N SER A 118 -11.19 5.98 20.15
CA SER A 118 -10.31 5.18 21.00
C SER A 118 -9.68 4.00 20.24
N PRO A 119 -8.40 3.67 20.50
CA PRO A 119 -7.77 2.50 19.90
C PRO A 119 -8.63 1.24 20.08
N ASP A 120 -8.76 0.46 19.01
CA ASP A 120 -9.54 -0.78 18.91
C ASP A 120 -11.06 -0.63 18.94
N GLU A 121 -11.59 0.58 18.97
CA GLU A 121 -13.05 0.81 18.99
C GLU A 121 -13.73 0.34 17.70
N ARG A 122 -13.14 0.64 16.54
CA ARG A 122 -13.68 0.28 15.23
C ARG A 122 -12.60 0.26 14.15
N PHE A 123 -12.95 -0.30 13.00
CA PHE A 123 -12.19 -0.13 11.77
C PHE A 123 -12.40 1.29 11.21
N ALA A 124 -11.32 1.95 10.81
CA ALA A 124 -11.35 3.12 9.95
C ALA A 124 -10.04 3.15 9.14
N TYR A 125 -10.16 3.03 7.83
CA TYR A 125 -9.01 3.09 6.94
C TYR A 125 -8.22 4.37 7.20
N CYS A 126 -6.90 4.28 7.34
CA CYS A 126 -6.05 5.39 7.74
C CYS A 126 -4.70 5.32 7.01
N ASN A 127 -4.46 6.27 6.12
CA ASN A 127 -3.20 6.38 5.37
C ASN A 127 -2.04 6.73 6.31
N GLY A 128 -2.23 7.73 7.16
CA GLY A 128 -1.24 8.16 8.15
C GLY A 128 -0.76 7.00 9.05
N GLY A 129 -1.64 6.05 9.37
CA GLY A 129 -1.30 4.88 10.17
C GLY A 129 -0.21 4.02 9.54
N TYR A 130 -0.19 3.90 8.23
CA TYR A 130 0.83 3.14 7.51
C TYR A 130 2.14 3.89 7.34
N VAL A 131 2.11 5.22 7.26
CA VAL A 131 3.34 6.02 7.36
C VAL A 131 3.93 5.92 8.77
N VAL A 132 3.10 5.91 9.82
CA VAL A 132 3.54 5.67 11.21
C VAL A 132 4.18 4.29 11.35
N LEU A 133 3.63 3.23 10.73
CA LEU A 133 4.26 1.90 10.69
C LEU A 133 5.63 1.94 9.98
N ALA A 134 5.77 2.69 8.90
CA ALA A 134 7.05 2.87 8.21
C ALA A 134 8.08 3.57 9.10
N LEU A 135 7.70 4.62 9.82
CA LEU A 135 8.56 5.30 10.82
C LEU A 135 8.98 4.33 11.95
N ILE A 136 8.03 3.54 12.46
CA ILE A 136 8.33 2.54 13.49
C ILE A 136 9.33 1.50 12.97
N ALA A 137 9.13 0.98 11.75
CA ALA A 137 10.04 0.01 11.15
C ALA A 137 11.44 0.60 10.94
N GLU A 138 11.52 1.82 10.36
CA GLU A 138 12.76 2.53 10.11
C GLU A 138 13.58 2.74 11.40
N ARG A 139 12.94 3.30 12.43
CA ARG A 139 13.59 3.61 13.71
C ARG A 139 13.98 2.35 14.49
N THR A 140 13.16 1.30 14.44
CA THR A 140 13.47 0.01 15.09
C THR A 140 14.62 -0.70 14.38
N ALA A 141 14.64 -0.65 13.05
CA ALA A 141 15.68 -1.31 12.27
C ALA A 141 16.97 -0.49 12.15
N GLY A 142 16.91 0.83 12.34
CA GLY A 142 18.04 1.73 12.15
C GLY A 142 18.48 1.83 10.70
N ALA A 143 17.54 1.70 9.74
CA ALA A 143 17.77 1.74 8.31
C ALA A 143 16.57 2.38 7.60
N PRO A 144 16.78 3.10 6.47
CA PRO A 144 15.69 3.74 5.74
C PRO A 144 14.58 2.77 5.37
N PHE A 145 13.32 3.20 5.49
CA PHE A 145 12.16 2.34 5.24
C PHE A 145 12.15 1.73 3.84
N HIS A 146 12.47 2.52 2.81
CA HIS A 146 12.55 2.03 1.43
C HIS A 146 13.56 0.86 1.28
N GLU A 147 14.68 0.96 1.98
CA GLU A 147 15.69 -0.09 2.00
C GLU A 147 15.21 -1.33 2.76
N LEU A 148 14.42 -1.15 3.82
CA LEU A 148 13.81 -2.27 4.54
C LEU A 148 12.84 -3.04 3.66
N VAL A 149 11.95 -2.34 2.94
CA VAL A 149 11.02 -2.98 1.99
C VAL A 149 11.81 -3.76 0.93
N ARG A 150 12.84 -3.14 0.36
CA ARG A 150 13.70 -3.80 -0.63
C ARG A 150 14.30 -5.11 -0.10
N ARG A 151 14.96 -5.06 1.06
CA ARG A 151 15.68 -6.22 1.62
C ARG A 151 14.76 -7.29 2.20
N ARG A 152 13.65 -6.88 2.82
CA ARG A 152 12.81 -7.79 3.60
C ARG A 152 11.64 -8.37 2.80
N VAL A 153 11.23 -7.68 1.74
CA VAL A 153 10.10 -8.11 0.91
C VAL A 153 10.55 -8.36 -0.53
N CYS A 154 11.13 -7.36 -1.20
CA CYS A 154 11.40 -7.47 -2.63
C CYS A 154 12.48 -8.51 -2.94
N GLU A 155 13.61 -8.50 -2.25
CA GLU A 155 14.69 -9.47 -2.49
C GLU A 155 14.27 -10.92 -2.20
N PRO A 156 13.65 -11.26 -1.04
CA PRO A 156 13.18 -12.63 -0.78
C PRO A 156 12.10 -13.09 -1.76
N ALA A 157 11.30 -12.14 -2.28
CA ALA A 157 10.26 -12.44 -3.26
C ALA A 157 10.78 -12.55 -4.69
N GLY A 158 11.99 -12.06 -4.98
CA GLY A 158 12.54 -11.97 -6.33
C GLY A 158 11.91 -10.86 -7.17
N MET A 159 11.44 -9.78 -6.51
CA MET A 159 10.82 -8.60 -7.12
C MET A 159 11.90 -7.58 -7.50
N SER A 160 12.59 -7.83 -8.61
CA SER A 160 13.74 -7.01 -9.04
C SER A 160 13.34 -5.65 -9.63
N ASP A 161 12.08 -5.51 -10.02
CA ASP A 161 11.51 -4.34 -10.67
C ASP A 161 10.55 -3.56 -9.75
N THR A 162 10.70 -3.76 -8.43
CA THR A 162 9.86 -3.09 -7.43
C THR A 162 10.70 -2.17 -6.57
N ALA A 163 10.35 -0.88 -6.55
CA ALA A 163 11.06 0.13 -5.78
C ALA A 163 10.20 1.37 -5.50
N PHE A 164 10.54 2.12 -4.45
CA PHE A 164 10.09 3.50 -4.29
C PHE A 164 10.89 4.38 -5.25
N LEU A 165 10.23 4.84 -6.31
CA LEU A 165 10.82 5.72 -7.31
C LEU A 165 10.41 7.16 -7.04
N ARG A 166 11.32 8.09 -7.29
CA ARG A 166 11.00 9.51 -7.29
C ARG A 166 10.25 9.86 -8.57
N SER A 167 9.12 10.54 -8.45
CA SER A 167 8.28 10.92 -9.60
C SER A 167 8.94 11.94 -10.52
N ASP A 168 9.97 12.64 -10.04
CA ASP A 168 10.78 13.60 -10.81
C ASP A 168 12.03 12.96 -11.46
N GLU A 169 12.31 11.66 -11.21
CA GLU A 169 13.46 10.91 -11.72
C GLU A 169 13.04 9.53 -12.27
N LEU A 170 11.85 9.41 -12.81
CA LEU A 170 11.32 8.11 -13.26
C LEU A 170 12.18 7.53 -14.41
N PRO A 171 12.51 6.22 -14.37
CA PRO A 171 13.16 5.57 -15.50
C PRO A 171 12.22 5.49 -16.71
N GLY A 172 12.80 5.42 -17.93
CA GLY A 172 12.02 5.50 -19.18
C GLY A 172 10.99 4.41 -19.40
N ARG A 173 10.99 3.33 -18.58
CA ARG A 173 9.95 2.29 -18.60
C ARG A 173 8.89 2.45 -17.51
N ALA A 174 8.92 3.52 -16.71
CA ALA A 174 7.87 3.80 -15.74
C ALA A 174 6.72 4.56 -16.39
N ALA A 175 5.51 4.14 -16.10
CA ALA A 175 4.32 4.85 -16.57
C ALA A 175 4.08 6.12 -15.76
N LEU A 176 3.75 7.22 -16.44
CA LEU A 176 3.20 8.41 -15.82
C LEU A 176 1.73 8.16 -15.45
N GLY A 177 1.33 8.56 -14.26
CA GLY A 177 -0.08 8.53 -13.86
C GLY A 177 -0.86 9.68 -14.47
N TYR A 178 -2.06 9.42 -14.98
CA TYR A 178 -2.95 10.42 -15.62
C TYR A 178 -4.26 10.54 -14.84
N LEU A 179 -4.66 11.76 -14.51
CA LEU A 179 -5.86 12.03 -13.70
C LEU A 179 -7.15 11.58 -14.38
N SER A 180 -7.16 11.58 -15.71
CA SER A 180 -8.31 11.20 -16.54
C SER A 180 -7.87 10.28 -17.68
N ALA A 181 -8.80 9.45 -18.16
CA ALA A 181 -8.56 8.56 -19.29
C ALA A 181 -8.20 9.30 -20.57
N ASP A 182 -8.76 10.48 -20.79
CA ASP A 182 -8.70 11.20 -22.08
C ASP A 182 -7.81 12.44 -22.06
N GLU A 183 -7.33 12.88 -20.88
CA GLU A 183 -6.55 14.11 -20.73
C GLU A 183 -5.05 13.84 -20.55
N PRO A 184 -4.17 14.77 -20.99
CA PRO A 184 -2.72 14.62 -20.84
C PRO A 184 -2.20 15.01 -19.45
N ARG A 185 -3.07 15.45 -18.54
CA ARG A 185 -2.67 15.95 -17.22
C ARG A 185 -2.18 14.79 -16.33
N THR A 186 -0.93 14.87 -15.88
CA THR A 186 -0.31 13.88 -15.01
C THR A 186 -0.54 14.17 -13.53
N ASN A 187 -0.32 13.17 -12.69
CA ASN A 187 -0.45 13.24 -11.24
C ASN A 187 0.78 13.77 -10.50
N VAL A 188 1.84 14.19 -11.20
CA VAL A 188 3.14 14.55 -10.61
C VAL A 188 3.07 15.67 -9.56
N LEU A 189 2.04 16.51 -9.61
CA LEU A 189 1.82 17.58 -8.63
C LEU A 189 0.79 17.20 -7.54
N HIS A 190 0.19 16.02 -7.61
CA HIS A 190 -0.83 15.56 -6.67
C HIS A 190 -0.25 14.64 -5.58
N LEU A 191 0.75 13.86 -5.92
CA LEU A 191 1.33 12.84 -5.05
C LEU A 191 2.70 13.28 -4.53
N PRO A 192 3.12 12.78 -3.37
CA PRO A 192 4.49 12.93 -2.88
C PRO A 192 5.52 12.56 -3.95
N VAL A 193 6.64 13.28 -3.96
CA VAL A 193 7.72 13.00 -4.92
C VAL A 193 8.29 11.59 -4.78
N CYS A 194 8.23 11.04 -3.56
CA CYS A 194 8.54 9.64 -3.28
C CYS A 194 7.52 9.11 -2.27
N GLY A 195 7.00 7.91 -2.51
CA GLY A 195 6.04 7.27 -1.62
C GLY A 195 6.62 6.87 -0.28
N SER A 196 5.76 6.46 0.65
CA SER A 196 6.13 5.92 1.95
C SER A 196 5.31 4.67 2.30
N GLY A 197 5.05 4.43 3.59
CA GLY A 197 4.37 3.22 4.05
C GLY A 197 2.94 3.02 3.55
N ASP A 198 2.27 4.09 3.23
CA ASP A 198 0.87 4.09 2.79
C ASP A 198 0.67 3.98 1.28
N GLY A 199 1.66 4.40 0.47
CA GLY A 199 1.49 4.44 -0.97
C GLY A 199 2.76 4.73 -1.75
N GLY A 200 2.68 4.59 -3.08
CA GLY A 200 3.65 5.14 -4.03
C GLY A 200 4.82 4.24 -4.43
N ILE A 201 4.84 2.95 -4.04
CA ILE A 201 5.80 2.00 -4.61
C ILE A 201 5.45 1.71 -6.07
N TYR A 202 6.46 1.55 -6.92
CA TYR A 202 6.33 1.11 -8.31
C TYR A 202 6.66 -0.38 -8.43
N SER A 203 5.93 -1.08 -9.32
CA SER A 203 6.14 -2.51 -9.56
C SER A 203 5.66 -2.90 -10.96
N THR A 204 5.87 -4.17 -11.31
CA THR A 204 5.33 -4.83 -12.51
C THR A 204 4.32 -5.90 -12.12
N ALA A 205 3.45 -6.31 -13.06
CA ALA A 205 2.55 -7.45 -12.84
C ALA A 205 3.32 -8.77 -12.60
N ALA A 206 4.54 -8.89 -13.13
CA ALA A 206 5.42 -10.05 -12.91
C ALA A 206 5.91 -10.09 -11.46
N ASP A 207 6.34 -8.95 -10.91
CA ASP A 207 6.80 -8.86 -9.53
C ASP A 207 5.66 -9.12 -8.53
N ILE A 208 4.46 -8.63 -8.81
CA ILE A 208 3.28 -8.94 -7.98
C ILE A 208 2.96 -10.45 -8.00
N SER A 209 3.11 -11.12 -9.14
CA SER A 209 2.99 -12.58 -9.20
C SER A 209 4.08 -13.28 -8.36
N SER A 210 5.30 -12.76 -8.38
CA SER A 210 6.41 -13.24 -7.54
C SER A 210 6.16 -13.02 -6.06
N LEU A 211 5.54 -11.88 -5.68
CA LEU A 211 5.11 -11.59 -4.31
C LEU A 211 4.17 -12.67 -3.78
N TRP A 212 3.11 -13.02 -4.53
CA TRP A 212 2.17 -14.07 -4.14
C TRP A 212 2.85 -15.43 -4.00
N ALA A 213 3.73 -15.79 -4.95
CA ALA A 213 4.47 -17.03 -4.89
C ALA A 213 5.40 -17.10 -3.67
N ALA A 214 6.05 -15.98 -3.32
CA ALA A 214 6.94 -15.89 -2.17
C ALA A 214 6.17 -15.89 -0.84
N PHE A 215 5.05 -15.17 -0.76
CA PHE A 215 4.17 -15.12 0.40
C PHE A 215 3.66 -16.53 0.76
N ARG A 216 3.12 -17.26 -0.21
CA ARG A 216 2.65 -18.64 -0.04
C ARG A 216 3.75 -19.62 0.37
N ALA A 217 4.95 -19.41 -0.13
CA ALA A 217 6.11 -20.26 0.17
C ALA A 217 6.78 -19.92 1.52
N GLY A 218 6.29 -18.92 2.27
CA GLY A 218 6.90 -18.49 3.53
C GLY A 218 8.30 -17.89 3.37
N ARG A 219 8.62 -17.34 2.18
CA ARG A 219 9.96 -16.78 1.91
C ARG A 219 10.14 -15.36 2.42
N ILE A 220 9.04 -14.62 2.62
CA ILE A 220 9.07 -13.23 3.12
C ILE A 220 8.89 -13.23 4.64
N VAL A 221 7.87 -13.92 5.10
CA VAL A 221 7.58 -14.13 6.52
C VAL A 221 7.28 -15.62 6.76
N PRO A 222 7.56 -16.18 7.95
CA PRO A 222 7.18 -17.54 8.29
C PRO A 222 5.70 -17.83 8.07
N ALA A 223 5.34 -19.09 7.79
CA ALA A 223 3.98 -19.49 7.45
C ALA A 223 2.94 -19.13 8.53
N GLU A 224 3.31 -19.21 9.80
CA GLU A 224 2.46 -18.80 10.91
C GLU A 224 2.11 -17.31 10.87
N TRP A 225 3.05 -16.44 10.48
CA TRP A 225 2.82 -15.02 10.34
C TRP A 225 2.03 -14.71 9.06
N ALA A 226 2.29 -15.43 7.97
CA ALA A 226 1.46 -15.31 6.77
C ALA A 226 -0.02 -15.66 7.07
N ALA A 227 -0.25 -16.73 7.84
CA ALA A 227 -1.60 -17.11 8.29
C ALA A 227 -2.23 -16.05 9.20
N GLU A 228 -1.44 -15.43 10.09
CA GLU A 228 -1.91 -14.37 10.97
C GLU A 228 -2.27 -13.09 10.20
N MET A 229 -1.53 -12.75 9.14
CA MET A 229 -1.85 -11.59 8.29
C MET A 229 -3.20 -11.73 7.58
N VAL A 230 -3.57 -12.92 7.15
CA VAL A 230 -4.84 -13.17 6.46
C VAL A 230 -5.99 -13.55 7.40
N ARG A 231 -5.76 -13.53 8.71
CA ARG A 231 -6.84 -13.70 9.70
C ARG A 231 -7.65 -12.41 9.80
N PRO A 232 -8.99 -12.46 9.63
CA PRO A 232 -9.83 -11.26 9.72
C PRO A 232 -9.72 -10.57 11.09
N ARG A 233 -9.55 -9.25 11.06
CA ARG A 233 -9.56 -8.35 12.23
C ARG A 233 -10.83 -7.51 12.27
N SER A 234 -11.43 -7.25 11.12
CA SER A 234 -12.64 -6.45 10.99
C SER A 234 -13.47 -6.90 9.81
N ASP A 235 -14.79 -6.86 9.99
CA ASP A 235 -15.73 -6.79 8.87
C ASP A 235 -15.84 -5.34 8.41
N VAL A 236 -15.86 -5.12 7.09
CA VAL A 236 -15.95 -3.80 6.46
C VAL A 236 -17.12 -3.81 5.48
N PRO A 237 -18.37 -3.68 5.97
CA PRO A 237 -19.58 -3.82 5.15
C PRO A 237 -19.66 -2.78 4.02
N SER A 238 -19.11 -1.57 4.19
CA SER A 238 -19.06 -0.54 3.14
C SER A 238 -18.34 -1.01 1.89
N GLU A 239 -17.31 -1.86 2.05
CA GLU A 239 -16.51 -2.42 0.98
C GLU A 239 -16.98 -3.82 0.55
N SER A 240 -17.95 -4.41 1.26
CA SER A 240 -18.32 -5.83 1.12
C SER A 240 -17.13 -6.77 1.33
N LEU A 241 -16.17 -6.40 2.18
CA LEU A 241 -14.92 -7.11 2.44
C LEU A 241 -14.66 -7.25 3.95
N ARG A 242 -13.59 -7.98 4.29
CA ARG A 242 -12.98 -7.99 5.62
C ARG A 242 -11.55 -7.46 5.51
N TYR A 243 -10.95 -7.11 6.62
CA TYR A 243 -9.57 -6.65 6.68
C TYR A 243 -8.75 -7.48 7.66
N GLY A 244 -7.53 -7.84 7.23
CA GLY A 244 -6.52 -8.53 8.05
C GLY A 244 -5.43 -7.57 8.54
N LEU A 245 -4.18 -7.97 8.42
CA LEU A 245 -3.01 -7.12 8.69
C LEU A 245 -2.40 -6.69 7.35
N GLY A 246 -2.82 -5.55 6.84
CA GLY A 246 -2.33 -4.98 5.58
C GLY A 246 -2.89 -5.61 4.31
N VAL A 247 -3.95 -6.39 4.41
CA VAL A 247 -4.61 -7.05 3.28
C VAL A 247 -6.11 -7.01 3.40
N TRP A 248 -6.79 -6.83 2.28
CA TRP A 248 -8.22 -7.04 2.17
C TRP A 248 -8.54 -8.52 2.02
N LEU A 249 -9.68 -8.94 2.53
CA LEU A 249 -10.12 -10.33 2.53
C LEU A 249 -11.55 -10.43 2.02
N HIS A 250 -11.82 -11.44 1.22
CA HIS A 250 -13.18 -11.75 0.80
C HIS A 250 -14.09 -12.02 2.01
N PRO A 251 -15.38 -11.62 2.00
CA PRO A 251 -16.25 -11.71 3.16
C PRO A 251 -16.47 -13.13 3.68
N THR A 252 -16.43 -14.15 2.80
CA THR A 252 -16.77 -15.54 3.15
C THR A 252 -15.78 -16.59 2.68
N ARG A 253 -14.84 -16.24 1.78
CA ARG A 253 -13.86 -17.17 1.18
C ARG A 253 -12.45 -16.86 1.64
N SER A 254 -11.49 -17.72 1.31
CA SER A 254 -10.06 -17.56 1.63
C SER A 254 -9.33 -16.54 0.71
N VAL A 255 -10.05 -15.88 -0.20
CA VAL A 255 -9.47 -14.96 -1.19
C VAL A 255 -8.85 -13.75 -0.51
N VAL A 256 -7.63 -13.44 -0.91
CA VAL A 256 -6.84 -12.29 -0.42
C VAL A 256 -6.67 -11.28 -1.54
N ILE A 257 -6.80 -10.00 -1.19
CA ILE A 257 -6.85 -8.90 -2.15
C ILE A 257 -5.84 -7.83 -1.73
N LEU A 258 -5.02 -7.38 -2.68
CA LEU A 258 -4.22 -6.17 -2.58
C LEU A 258 -4.85 -5.13 -3.50
N GLU A 259 -5.04 -3.94 -2.98
CA GLU A 259 -5.72 -2.88 -3.73
C GLU A 259 -5.08 -1.52 -3.48
N GLY A 260 -5.14 -0.68 -4.49
CA GLY A 260 -4.71 0.70 -4.41
C GLY A 260 -5.40 1.57 -5.44
N CYS A 261 -5.85 2.73 -4.97
CA CYS A 261 -6.38 3.81 -5.80
C CYS A 261 -5.74 5.12 -5.36
N ASP A 262 -5.37 5.93 -6.32
CA ASP A 262 -4.88 7.29 -6.10
C ASP A 262 -5.04 8.13 -7.38
N ALA A 263 -4.76 9.41 -7.31
CA ALA A 263 -4.74 10.27 -8.48
C ALA A 263 -3.84 9.67 -9.58
N GLY A 264 -4.44 9.25 -10.69
CA GLY A 264 -3.72 8.65 -11.83
C GLY A 264 -3.22 7.23 -11.61
N VAL A 265 -3.70 6.51 -10.60
CA VAL A 265 -3.29 5.14 -10.29
C VAL A 265 -4.48 4.30 -9.89
N SER A 266 -4.60 3.10 -10.45
CA SER A 266 -5.49 2.06 -9.93
C SER A 266 -4.84 0.69 -10.05
N PHE A 267 -4.96 -0.09 -8.99
CA PHE A 267 -4.32 -1.40 -8.84
C PHE A 267 -5.22 -2.34 -8.08
N ARG A 268 -5.34 -3.56 -8.56
CA ARG A 268 -5.91 -4.67 -7.80
C ARG A 268 -5.23 -5.98 -8.16
N SER A 269 -4.84 -6.74 -7.14
CA SER A 269 -4.34 -8.09 -7.29
C SER A 269 -5.08 -9.02 -6.35
N VAL A 270 -5.61 -10.10 -6.89
CA VAL A 270 -6.43 -11.07 -6.17
C VAL A 270 -5.74 -12.42 -6.21
N HIS A 271 -5.69 -13.10 -5.07
CA HIS A 271 -5.23 -14.46 -4.96
C HIS A 271 -6.28 -15.32 -4.26
N ASP A 272 -6.74 -16.34 -4.95
CA ASP A 272 -7.59 -17.40 -4.40
C ASP A 272 -6.74 -18.64 -4.10
N PRO A 273 -6.45 -18.96 -2.85
CA PRO A 273 -5.64 -20.12 -2.50
C PRO A 273 -6.35 -21.46 -2.81
N ASP A 274 -7.69 -21.50 -2.81
CA ASP A 274 -8.46 -22.71 -3.01
C ASP A 274 -8.42 -23.18 -4.48
N SER A 275 -8.48 -22.23 -5.42
CA SER A 275 -8.35 -22.50 -6.87
C SER A 275 -6.93 -22.33 -7.40
N ALA A 276 -6.03 -21.79 -6.59
CA ALA A 276 -4.67 -21.36 -6.98
C ALA A 276 -4.66 -20.31 -8.11
N ILE A 277 -5.76 -19.59 -8.29
CA ILE A 277 -5.86 -18.51 -9.29
C ILE A 277 -5.29 -17.22 -8.69
N THR A 278 -4.48 -16.54 -9.49
CA THR A 278 -4.01 -15.18 -9.22
C THR A 278 -4.22 -14.33 -10.46
N HIS A 279 -4.80 -13.16 -10.27
CA HIS A 279 -4.86 -12.15 -11.32
C HIS A 279 -4.47 -10.78 -10.79
N THR A 280 -3.89 -9.96 -11.66
CA THR A 280 -3.41 -8.63 -11.33
C THR A 280 -3.76 -7.68 -12.46
N VAL A 281 -4.34 -6.55 -12.11
CA VAL A 281 -4.62 -5.43 -13.01
C VAL A 281 -3.97 -4.18 -12.43
N ILE A 282 -3.21 -3.47 -13.26
CA ILE A 282 -2.57 -2.21 -12.90
C ILE A 282 -2.86 -1.21 -14.01
N SER A 283 -3.21 0.02 -13.64
CA SER A 283 -3.45 1.10 -14.59
C SER A 283 -2.79 2.38 -14.13
N ASN A 284 -2.33 3.16 -15.10
CA ASN A 284 -1.83 4.51 -14.90
C ASN A 284 -2.93 5.59 -15.09
N THR A 285 -4.16 5.24 -14.72
CA THR A 285 -5.29 6.17 -14.54
C THR A 285 -6.06 5.80 -13.27
N THR A 286 -6.77 6.75 -12.68
CA THR A 286 -7.52 6.56 -11.42
C THR A 286 -8.54 5.42 -11.51
N ASP A 287 -9.20 5.27 -12.66
CA ASP A 287 -10.32 4.32 -12.80
C ASP A 287 -10.05 3.13 -13.73
N GLY A 288 -8.87 3.09 -14.38
CA GLY A 288 -8.63 2.16 -15.50
C GLY A 288 -8.58 0.69 -15.11
N ALA A 289 -8.26 0.35 -13.87
CA ALA A 289 -8.19 -1.04 -13.44
C ALA A 289 -9.58 -1.64 -13.16
N TRP A 290 -10.56 -0.86 -12.70
CA TRP A 290 -11.81 -1.37 -12.14
C TRP A 290 -12.67 -2.17 -13.13
N PRO A 291 -12.91 -1.70 -14.37
CA PRO A 291 -13.70 -2.48 -15.34
C PRO A 291 -13.06 -3.83 -15.69
N VAL A 292 -11.73 -3.86 -15.79
CA VAL A 292 -10.98 -5.09 -16.12
C VAL A 292 -10.98 -6.05 -14.93
N THR A 293 -10.80 -5.53 -13.74
CA THR A 293 -10.86 -6.29 -12.49
C THR A 293 -12.24 -6.97 -12.33
N ALA A 294 -13.32 -6.19 -12.45
CA ALA A 294 -14.68 -6.70 -12.33
C ALA A 294 -14.97 -7.83 -13.37
N MET A 295 -14.51 -7.65 -14.61
CA MET A 295 -14.64 -8.69 -15.64
C MET A 295 -13.88 -9.97 -15.27
N LEU A 296 -12.63 -9.85 -14.80
CA LEU A 296 -11.82 -11.01 -14.41
C LEU A 296 -12.41 -11.72 -13.20
N GLU A 297 -12.85 -11.00 -12.20
CA GLU A 297 -13.48 -11.55 -11.00
C GLU A 297 -14.74 -12.32 -11.33
N GLN A 298 -15.57 -11.78 -12.23
CA GLN A 298 -16.77 -12.48 -12.72
C GLN A 298 -16.41 -13.77 -13.49
N GLN A 299 -15.41 -13.72 -14.39
CA GLN A 299 -15.02 -14.85 -15.22
C GLN A 299 -14.31 -15.95 -14.42
N LEU A 300 -13.49 -15.57 -13.44
CA LEU A 300 -12.68 -16.47 -12.65
C LEU A 300 -13.38 -16.91 -11.34
N GLY A 301 -14.53 -16.31 -11.02
CA GLY A 301 -15.27 -16.61 -9.81
C GLY A 301 -14.55 -16.18 -8.53
N THR A 302 -13.72 -15.14 -8.59
CA THR A 302 -12.93 -14.65 -7.45
C THR A 302 -13.51 -13.37 -6.81
N GLY A 303 -14.60 -12.82 -7.36
CA GLY A 303 -15.24 -11.61 -6.87
C GLY A 303 -16.04 -11.81 -5.58
N SER A 304 -16.23 -10.69 -4.86
CA SER A 304 -17.04 -10.58 -3.63
C SER A 304 -18.52 -10.49 -3.94
#